data_06ebb67b2a741779cb7bd0c0dbfc8a95
#
_entry.id   06ebb67b2a741779cb7bd0c0dbfc8a95
#
_cell.length_a   1.000
_cell.length_b   1.000
_cell.length_c   1.000
_cell.angle_alpha   90.00
_cell.angle_beta   90.00
_cell.angle_gamma   90.00
#
_symmetry.space_group_name_H-M   'P 1'
#
loop_
_entity.id
_entity.type
_entity.pdbx_description
1 polymer ?
#
loop_
_entity_poly.entity_id
_entity_poly.type
_entity_poly.pdbx_seq_one_letter_code
_entity_poly.pdbx_strand_id
1 'polypeptide(L)'
;MSFAPVASFSAARVIPVLTPSTVATGITVSRVLFEAGLRTQEITLRNPSGLETIKALRRDLPELVVGAGSVLTPRSGEDAIQAGAQFLVTPGITEALLQFAVNCGVPFLPGVASVSEIMRVQALGCELAKLFPAQALGGVGFLRSIAGPLPSVKFCPTGDIDAGLAADYLALTNVTAVGGSWMAPKELFDQGRLADIRRLAEQAAAL
;
A
#
# COMPACT_ATOMS: atom_id res chain seq x y z
N MET A 1 -9.96 -20.91 -7.01
CA MET A 1 -9.91 -19.44 -7.14
C MET A 1 -8.85 -18.94 -6.19
N SER A 2 -7.93 -18.12 -6.65
CA SER A 2 -6.80 -17.60 -5.86
C SER A 2 -6.60 -16.13 -6.18
N PHE A 3 -5.91 -15.41 -5.29
CA PHE A 3 -5.52 -14.01 -5.54
C PHE A 3 -4.67 -13.90 -6.81
N ALA A 4 -4.78 -12.77 -7.52
CA ALA A 4 -3.89 -12.45 -8.63
C ALA A 4 -2.43 -12.27 -8.11
N PRO A 5 -1.41 -12.70 -8.87
CA PRO A 5 -0.01 -12.62 -8.44
C PRO A 5 0.43 -11.19 -8.11
N VAL A 6 1.20 -11.03 -7.03
CA VAL A 6 1.68 -9.73 -6.53
C VAL A 6 3.03 -9.30 -7.13
N ALA A 7 3.40 -9.81 -8.29
CA ALA A 7 4.69 -9.53 -8.93
C ALA A 7 5.01 -8.03 -9.10
N SER A 8 3.98 -7.19 -9.28
CA SER A 8 4.12 -5.73 -9.37
C SER A 8 4.57 -5.06 -8.05
N PHE A 9 4.42 -5.75 -6.91
CA PHE A 9 4.87 -5.25 -5.60
C PHE A 9 6.28 -5.73 -5.24
N SER A 10 6.75 -6.83 -5.82
CA SER A 10 7.99 -7.49 -5.39
C SER A 10 9.25 -6.65 -5.56
N ALA A 11 9.21 -5.61 -6.39
CA ALA A 11 10.32 -4.68 -6.60
C ALA A 11 10.27 -3.44 -5.67
N ALA A 12 9.13 -3.15 -5.02
CA ALA A 12 8.97 -1.98 -4.17
C ALA A 12 9.24 -2.34 -2.71
N ARG A 13 10.30 -1.79 -2.12
CA ARG A 13 10.56 -1.95 -0.67
C ARG A 13 9.75 -0.98 0.18
N VAL A 14 9.47 0.21 -0.35
CA VAL A 14 8.66 1.24 0.30
C VAL A 14 7.53 1.64 -0.63
N ILE A 15 6.29 1.65 -0.11
CA ILE A 15 5.08 2.05 -0.83
C ILE A 15 4.51 3.30 -0.16
N PRO A 16 4.65 4.49 -0.78
CA PRO A 16 3.97 5.69 -0.33
C PRO A 16 2.46 5.52 -0.28
N VAL A 17 1.85 5.88 0.85
CA VAL A 17 0.39 5.91 1.03
C VAL A 17 -0.07 7.36 1.07
N LEU A 18 -0.75 7.80 0.02
CA LEU A 18 -1.12 9.19 -0.19
C LEU A 18 -2.63 9.39 -0.03
N THR A 19 -3.01 10.48 0.64
CA THR A 19 -4.39 10.91 0.78
C THR A 19 -4.53 12.33 0.24
N PRO A 20 -4.56 12.51 -1.10
CA PRO A 20 -4.56 13.84 -1.71
C PRO A 20 -5.85 14.60 -1.39
N SER A 21 -5.72 15.87 -1.03
CA SER A 21 -6.86 16.78 -0.84
C SER A 21 -7.46 17.23 -2.17
N THR A 22 -6.64 17.33 -3.22
CA THR A 22 -7.04 17.65 -4.60
C THR A 22 -6.30 16.78 -5.60
N VAL A 23 -6.84 16.63 -6.80
CA VAL A 23 -6.20 15.92 -7.91
C VAL A 23 -4.85 16.55 -8.28
N ALA A 24 -4.80 17.88 -8.36
CA ALA A 24 -3.57 18.62 -8.72
C ALA A 24 -2.44 18.36 -7.73
N THR A 25 -2.74 18.42 -6.43
CA THR A 25 -1.76 18.14 -5.36
C THR A 25 -1.31 16.68 -5.42
N GLY A 26 -2.24 15.76 -5.65
CA GLY A 26 -1.95 14.33 -5.81
C GLY A 26 -0.97 14.07 -6.94
N ILE A 27 -1.20 14.62 -8.13
CA ILE A 27 -0.31 14.49 -9.30
C ILE A 27 1.08 15.06 -9.00
N THR A 28 1.13 16.28 -8.44
CA THR A 28 2.40 16.97 -8.16
C THR A 28 3.27 16.19 -7.21
N VAL A 29 2.72 15.73 -6.08
CA VAL A 29 3.46 14.97 -5.08
C VAL A 29 3.84 13.58 -5.62
N SER A 30 2.92 12.88 -6.28
CA SER A 30 3.23 11.57 -6.88
C SER A 30 4.37 11.65 -7.89
N ARG A 31 4.47 12.72 -8.68
CA ARG A 31 5.58 12.95 -9.61
C ARG A 31 6.92 13.12 -8.86
N VAL A 32 6.94 13.90 -7.79
CA VAL A 32 8.15 14.09 -6.96
C VAL A 32 8.62 12.77 -6.35
N LEU A 33 7.69 11.97 -5.83
CA LEU A 33 8.00 10.65 -5.28
C LEU A 33 8.51 9.67 -6.36
N PHE A 34 7.89 9.68 -7.54
CA PHE A 34 8.30 8.85 -8.67
C PHE A 34 9.72 9.20 -9.14
N GLU A 35 10.04 10.49 -9.30
CA GLU A 35 11.36 10.99 -9.67
C GLU A 35 12.43 10.66 -8.62
N ALA A 36 12.05 10.57 -7.35
CA ALA A 36 12.91 10.13 -6.26
C ALA A 36 13.10 8.60 -6.18
N GLY A 37 12.48 7.82 -7.09
CA GLY A 37 12.65 6.37 -7.15
C GLY A 37 11.49 5.54 -6.57
N LEU A 38 10.47 6.15 -5.97
CA LEU A 38 9.31 5.46 -5.41
C LEU A 38 8.25 5.21 -6.49
N ARG A 39 8.45 4.14 -7.26
CA ARG A 39 7.70 3.84 -8.49
C ARG A 39 6.39 3.08 -8.28
N THR A 40 6.07 2.70 -7.04
CA THR A 40 4.79 2.07 -6.66
C THR A 40 4.16 2.91 -5.58
N GLN A 41 2.91 3.37 -5.77
CA GLN A 41 2.24 4.29 -4.85
C GLN A 41 0.79 3.88 -4.62
N GLU A 42 0.32 4.00 -3.37
CA GLU A 42 -1.06 3.76 -2.95
C GLU A 42 -1.79 5.11 -2.83
N ILE A 43 -2.82 5.35 -3.63
CA ILE A 43 -3.71 6.51 -3.51
C ILE A 43 -4.95 6.07 -2.75
N THR A 44 -5.22 6.67 -1.60
CA THR A 44 -6.37 6.26 -0.79
C THR A 44 -7.68 6.84 -1.32
N LEU A 45 -8.75 6.07 -1.16
CA LEU A 45 -10.13 6.49 -1.49
C LEU A 45 -10.84 7.19 -0.32
N ARG A 46 -10.07 7.72 0.65
CA ARG A 46 -10.62 8.45 1.81
C ARG A 46 -11.19 9.81 1.44
N ASN A 47 -10.72 10.40 0.33
CA ASN A 47 -11.19 11.66 -0.21
C ASN A 47 -11.82 11.45 -1.58
N PRO A 48 -12.81 12.27 -1.98
CA PRO A 48 -13.44 12.20 -3.31
C PRO A 48 -12.46 12.36 -4.48
N SER A 49 -11.31 13.04 -4.26
CA SER A 49 -10.25 13.20 -5.25
C SER A 49 -9.47 11.92 -5.57
N GLY A 50 -9.61 10.85 -4.78
CA GLY A 50 -8.81 9.64 -4.92
C GLY A 50 -8.93 8.98 -6.30
N LEU A 51 -10.13 8.68 -6.75
CA LEU A 51 -10.38 8.05 -8.06
C LEU A 51 -9.87 8.90 -9.22
N GLU A 52 -10.17 10.20 -9.22
CA GLU A 52 -9.71 11.11 -10.27
C GLU A 52 -8.18 11.30 -10.25
N THR A 53 -7.56 11.24 -9.06
CA THR A 53 -6.09 11.24 -8.95
C THR A 53 -5.50 9.98 -9.60
N ILE A 54 -6.04 8.79 -9.32
CA ILE A 54 -5.61 7.53 -9.94
C ILE A 54 -5.69 7.64 -11.46
N LYS A 55 -6.84 8.07 -11.99
CA LYS A 55 -7.09 8.23 -13.42
C LYS A 55 -6.09 9.20 -14.08
N ALA A 56 -5.83 10.33 -13.44
CA ALA A 56 -4.89 11.32 -13.93
C ALA A 56 -3.44 10.79 -13.91
N LEU A 57 -3.02 10.12 -12.83
CA LEU A 57 -1.70 9.51 -12.74
C LEU A 57 -1.47 8.44 -13.79
N ARG A 58 -2.47 7.61 -14.08
CA ARG A 58 -2.38 6.59 -15.13
C ARG A 58 -2.17 7.17 -16.53
N ARG A 59 -2.75 8.36 -16.78
CA ARG A 59 -2.56 9.11 -18.04
C ARG A 59 -1.20 9.81 -18.09
N ASP A 60 -0.82 10.50 -17.01
CA ASP A 60 0.27 11.49 -16.98
C ASP A 60 1.63 10.87 -16.57
N LEU A 61 1.60 9.71 -15.88
CA LEU A 61 2.78 8.96 -15.41
C LEU A 61 2.58 7.45 -15.67
N PRO A 62 2.56 7.00 -16.94
CA PRO A 62 2.21 5.61 -17.28
C PRO A 62 3.16 4.56 -16.68
N GLU A 63 4.40 4.93 -16.37
CA GLU A 63 5.40 4.06 -15.74
C GLU A 63 5.22 3.91 -14.22
N LEU A 64 4.42 4.79 -13.60
CA LEU A 64 4.09 4.69 -12.17
C LEU A 64 3.10 3.55 -11.96
N VAL A 65 3.41 2.64 -11.05
CA VAL A 65 2.47 1.62 -10.58
C VAL A 65 1.56 2.26 -9.53
N VAL A 66 0.29 2.46 -9.88
CA VAL A 66 -0.70 3.15 -9.03
C VAL A 66 -1.71 2.15 -8.51
N GLY A 67 -1.85 2.09 -7.19
CA GLY A 67 -2.90 1.33 -6.53
C GLY A 67 -3.92 2.18 -5.79
N ALA A 68 -5.06 1.59 -5.50
CA ALA A 68 -6.09 2.20 -4.68
C ALA A 68 -6.06 1.64 -3.26
N GLY A 69 -5.92 2.52 -2.26
CA GLY A 69 -5.99 2.17 -0.85
C GLY A 69 -7.30 2.56 -0.19
N SER A 70 -7.55 2.01 0.99
CA SER A 70 -8.81 2.20 1.73
C SER A 70 -10.04 1.73 0.93
N VAL A 71 -9.88 0.65 0.17
CA VAL A 71 -11.00 -0.02 -0.49
C VAL A 71 -11.82 -0.73 0.59
N LEU A 72 -13.07 -0.33 0.77
CA LEU A 72 -13.94 -0.84 1.85
C LEU A 72 -15.06 -1.74 1.35
N THR A 73 -15.36 -1.71 0.05
CA THR A 73 -16.44 -2.48 -0.58
C THR A 73 -16.02 -2.99 -1.95
N PRO A 74 -16.63 -4.08 -2.47
CA PRO A 74 -16.44 -4.52 -3.86
C PRO A 74 -16.68 -3.38 -4.85
N ARG A 75 -17.71 -2.57 -4.67
CA ARG A 75 -18.04 -1.44 -5.54
C ARG A 75 -16.91 -0.42 -5.62
N SER A 76 -16.33 -0.02 -4.46
CA SER A 76 -15.20 0.90 -4.48
C SER A 76 -13.94 0.30 -5.14
N GLY A 77 -13.80 -1.03 -5.08
CA GLY A 77 -12.76 -1.74 -5.80
C GLY A 77 -12.97 -1.72 -7.32
N GLU A 78 -14.20 -1.96 -7.77
CA GLU A 78 -14.58 -1.86 -9.20
C GLU A 78 -14.34 -0.45 -9.74
N ASP A 79 -14.79 0.57 -9.02
CA ASP A 79 -14.60 1.97 -9.40
C ASP A 79 -13.11 2.32 -9.50
N ALA A 80 -12.27 1.81 -8.59
CA ALA A 80 -10.83 1.99 -8.62
C ALA A 80 -10.17 1.30 -9.83
N ILE A 81 -10.58 0.08 -10.17
CA ILE A 81 -10.10 -0.65 -11.35
C ILE A 81 -10.49 0.12 -12.63
N GLN A 82 -11.73 0.61 -12.72
CA GLN A 82 -12.18 1.44 -13.84
C GLN A 82 -11.41 2.76 -13.96
N ALA A 83 -10.96 3.33 -12.83
CA ALA A 83 -10.07 4.49 -12.81
C ALA A 83 -8.63 4.15 -13.22
N GLY A 84 -8.29 2.86 -13.38
CA GLY A 84 -6.99 2.38 -13.81
C GLY A 84 -6.06 1.95 -12.68
N ALA A 85 -6.57 1.71 -11.47
CA ALA A 85 -5.78 1.14 -10.39
C ALA A 85 -5.22 -0.23 -10.79
N GLN A 86 -3.92 -0.43 -10.58
CA GLN A 86 -3.20 -1.64 -10.94
C GLN A 86 -3.11 -2.64 -9.79
N PHE A 87 -3.47 -2.21 -8.59
CA PHE A 87 -3.62 -3.04 -7.41
C PHE A 87 -4.59 -2.39 -6.42
N LEU A 88 -5.14 -3.20 -5.51
CA LEU A 88 -6.07 -2.76 -4.50
C LEU A 88 -5.57 -3.09 -3.10
N VAL A 89 -5.82 -2.19 -2.14
CA VAL A 89 -5.41 -2.36 -0.74
C VAL A 89 -6.59 -2.07 0.17
N THR A 90 -6.84 -2.97 1.12
CA THR A 90 -7.90 -2.80 2.13
C THR A 90 -7.31 -2.60 3.52
N PRO A 91 -8.01 -1.94 4.44
CA PRO A 91 -7.57 -1.85 5.84
C PRO A 91 -7.87 -3.11 6.65
N GLY A 92 -8.76 -3.96 6.17
CA GLY A 92 -9.19 -5.20 6.78
C GLY A 92 -9.90 -6.08 5.76
N ILE A 93 -10.46 -7.20 6.21
CA ILE A 93 -11.16 -8.17 5.36
C ILE A 93 -12.63 -8.30 5.76
N THR A 94 -13.48 -8.47 4.75
CA THR A 94 -14.86 -8.95 4.88
C THR A 94 -15.08 -10.08 3.89
N GLU A 95 -16.11 -10.90 4.09
CA GLU A 95 -16.42 -11.98 3.15
C GLU A 95 -16.62 -11.46 1.72
N ALA A 96 -17.37 -10.36 1.58
CA ALA A 96 -17.62 -9.73 0.29
C ALA A 96 -16.32 -9.26 -0.39
N LEU A 97 -15.37 -8.66 0.37
CA LEU A 97 -14.08 -8.24 -0.16
C LEU A 97 -13.20 -9.43 -0.55
N LEU A 98 -13.21 -10.52 0.20
CA LEU A 98 -12.47 -11.74 -0.14
C LEU A 98 -13.00 -12.41 -1.41
N GLN A 99 -14.32 -12.50 -1.55
CA GLN A 99 -14.95 -13.00 -2.78
C GLN A 99 -14.65 -12.11 -4.00
N PHE A 100 -14.65 -10.81 -3.81
CA PHE A 100 -14.27 -9.85 -4.84
C PHE A 100 -12.78 -10.01 -5.22
N ALA A 101 -11.88 -10.09 -4.23
CA ALA A 101 -10.43 -10.15 -4.41
C ALA A 101 -9.98 -11.32 -5.30
N VAL A 102 -10.57 -12.50 -5.12
CA VAL A 102 -10.22 -13.70 -5.91
C VAL A 102 -10.77 -13.68 -7.35
N ASN A 103 -11.63 -12.69 -7.68
CA ASN A 103 -12.28 -12.57 -8.99
C ASN A 103 -11.97 -11.25 -9.71
N CYS A 104 -11.41 -10.26 -9.04
CA CYS A 104 -11.25 -8.89 -9.60
C CYS A 104 -10.15 -8.77 -10.68
N GLY A 105 -9.27 -9.78 -10.81
CA GLY A 105 -8.26 -9.83 -11.87
C GLY A 105 -7.05 -8.90 -11.69
N VAL A 106 -7.00 -8.12 -10.60
CA VAL A 106 -5.84 -7.29 -10.24
C VAL A 106 -5.25 -7.73 -8.90
N PRO A 107 -3.95 -7.52 -8.64
CA PRO A 107 -3.34 -7.79 -7.36
C PRO A 107 -4.12 -7.12 -6.21
N PHE A 108 -4.37 -7.89 -5.15
CA PHE A 108 -5.14 -7.44 -4.01
C PHE A 108 -4.33 -7.66 -2.73
N LEU A 109 -4.13 -6.60 -1.95
CA LEU A 109 -3.39 -6.61 -0.69
C LEU A 109 -4.38 -6.51 0.48
N PRO A 110 -4.83 -7.65 1.03
CA PRO A 110 -5.80 -7.66 2.12
C PRO A 110 -5.18 -7.15 3.41
N GLY A 111 -5.87 -6.26 4.12
CA GLY A 111 -5.52 -5.86 5.48
C GLY A 111 -5.84 -6.96 6.47
N VAL A 112 -4.91 -7.26 7.38
CA VAL A 112 -5.05 -8.26 8.45
C VAL A 112 -4.53 -7.69 9.77
N ALA A 113 -5.18 -8.08 10.88
CA ALA A 113 -4.86 -7.62 12.23
C ALA A 113 -4.71 -8.77 13.24
N SER A 114 -4.93 -9.99 12.81
CA SER A 114 -4.84 -11.19 13.67
C SER A 114 -4.33 -12.40 12.92
N VAL A 115 -3.80 -13.38 13.68
CA VAL A 115 -3.36 -14.69 13.14
C VAL A 115 -4.49 -15.41 12.39
N SER A 116 -5.72 -15.36 12.91
CA SER A 116 -6.88 -15.99 12.28
C SER A 116 -7.22 -15.36 10.92
N GLU A 117 -7.12 -14.04 10.80
CA GLU A 117 -7.31 -13.36 9.50
C GLU A 117 -6.19 -13.70 8.51
N ILE A 118 -4.94 -13.79 8.98
CA ILE A 118 -3.81 -14.22 8.14
C ILE A 118 -4.05 -15.63 7.61
N MET A 119 -4.43 -16.58 8.47
CA MET A 119 -4.77 -17.95 8.04
C MET A 119 -5.92 -17.97 7.03
N ARG A 120 -6.92 -17.09 7.21
CA ARG A 120 -8.06 -16.99 6.28
C ARG A 120 -7.64 -16.53 4.90
N VAL A 121 -6.84 -15.48 4.77
CA VAL A 121 -6.37 -15.01 3.46
C VAL A 121 -5.39 -16.00 2.82
N GLN A 122 -4.55 -16.64 3.62
CA GLN A 122 -3.63 -17.70 3.17
C GLN A 122 -4.39 -18.88 2.53
N ALA A 123 -5.50 -19.31 3.15
CA ALA A 123 -6.34 -20.39 2.62
C ALA A 123 -6.94 -20.08 1.23
N LEU A 124 -7.01 -18.80 0.85
CA LEU A 124 -7.42 -18.32 -0.46
C LEU A 124 -6.26 -18.07 -1.42
N GLY A 125 -5.03 -18.45 -1.05
CA GLY A 125 -3.83 -18.30 -1.87
C GLY A 125 -3.18 -16.90 -1.79
N CYS A 126 -3.46 -16.13 -0.74
CA CYS A 126 -2.77 -14.86 -0.52
C CYS A 126 -1.31 -15.09 -0.10
N GLU A 127 -0.38 -14.56 -0.88
CA GLU A 127 1.06 -14.63 -0.60
C GLU A 127 1.59 -13.37 0.11
N LEU A 128 0.92 -12.23 -0.04
CA LEU A 128 1.29 -10.95 0.55
C LEU A 128 0.07 -10.28 1.17
N ALA A 129 0.13 -10.01 2.48
CA ALA A 129 -0.94 -9.33 3.23
C ALA A 129 -0.43 -8.00 3.83
N LYS A 130 -1.32 -7.03 3.97
CA LYS A 130 -1.05 -5.79 4.70
C LYS A 130 -1.28 -6.01 6.18
N LEU A 131 -0.24 -5.91 7.03
CA LEU A 131 -0.46 -5.82 8.47
C LEU A 131 -0.88 -4.39 8.82
N PHE A 132 -2.11 -4.20 9.34
CA PHE A 132 -2.65 -2.86 9.64
C PHE A 132 -3.63 -2.90 10.83
N PRO A 133 -3.51 -1.93 11.75
CA PRO A 133 -2.44 -0.92 11.92
C PRO A 133 -1.19 -1.51 12.60
N ALA A 134 -0.06 -1.53 11.89
CA ALA A 134 1.09 -2.36 12.27
C ALA A 134 1.65 -2.07 13.67
N GLN A 135 1.91 -0.80 14.01
CA GLN A 135 2.49 -0.45 15.31
C GLN A 135 1.55 -0.78 16.47
N ALA A 136 0.25 -0.49 16.33
CA ALA A 136 -0.76 -0.78 17.36
C ALA A 136 -0.94 -2.28 17.63
N LEU A 137 -0.58 -3.14 16.66
CA LEU A 137 -0.66 -4.60 16.77
C LEU A 137 0.61 -5.26 17.31
N GLY A 138 1.60 -4.49 17.77
CA GLY A 138 2.85 -5.00 18.31
C GLY A 138 4.03 -4.98 17.33
N GLY A 139 3.84 -4.41 16.15
CA GLY A 139 4.92 -4.03 15.24
C GLY A 139 5.82 -5.19 14.80
N VAL A 140 7.12 -4.94 14.81
CA VAL A 140 8.18 -5.90 14.48
C VAL A 140 8.09 -7.17 15.36
N GLY A 141 7.73 -7.01 16.64
CA GLY A 141 7.58 -8.13 17.58
C GLY A 141 6.50 -9.11 17.15
N PHE A 142 5.33 -8.59 16.72
CA PHE A 142 4.24 -9.42 16.22
C PHE A 142 4.68 -10.23 14.99
N LEU A 143 5.26 -9.57 13.97
CA LEU A 143 5.69 -10.25 12.74
C LEU A 143 6.79 -11.29 12.99
N ARG A 144 7.72 -11.02 13.91
CA ARG A 144 8.75 -11.96 14.31
C ARG A 144 8.15 -13.22 14.97
N SER A 145 7.13 -13.03 15.81
CA SER A 145 6.47 -14.14 16.53
C SER A 145 5.70 -15.08 15.60
N ILE A 146 5.15 -14.56 14.50
CA ILE A 146 4.35 -15.37 13.55
C ILE A 146 5.16 -15.95 12.39
N ALA A 147 6.44 -15.58 12.24
CA ALA A 147 7.29 -16.05 11.14
C ALA A 147 7.45 -17.57 11.11
N GLY A 148 7.57 -18.20 12.29
CA GLY A 148 7.65 -19.67 12.39
C GLY A 148 6.36 -20.38 12.03
N PRO A 149 5.20 -20.05 12.69
CA PRO A 149 3.91 -20.70 12.39
C PRO A 149 3.34 -20.43 10.99
N LEU A 150 3.69 -19.28 10.35
CA LEU A 150 3.12 -18.84 9.08
C LEU A 150 4.23 -18.50 8.06
N PRO A 151 5.09 -19.47 7.67
CA PRO A 151 6.29 -19.18 6.88
C PRO A 151 6.02 -18.78 5.43
N SER A 152 4.85 -19.09 4.89
CA SER A 152 4.50 -18.85 3.49
C SER A 152 3.81 -17.51 3.21
N VAL A 153 3.43 -16.76 4.26
CA VAL A 153 2.83 -15.43 4.09
C VAL A 153 3.88 -14.36 4.28
N LYS A 154 3.97 -13.43 3.32
CA LYS A 154 4.75 -12.20 3.41
C LYS A 154 3.86 -11.03 3.80
N PHE A 155 4.49 -9.97 4.29
CA PHE A 155 3.77 -8.82 4.82
C PHE A 155 4.25 -7.49 4.23
N CYS A 156 3.29 -6.56 4.12
CA CYS A 156 3.51 -5.14 3.93
C CYS A 156 2.94 -4.40 5.16
N PRO A 157 3.70 -4.29 6.27
CA PRO A 157 3.25 -3.54 7.44
C PRO A 157 3.01 -2.08 7.09
N THR A 158 1.92 -1.52 7.64
CA THR A 158 1.49 -0.14 7.41
C THR A 158 0.81 0.39 8.68
N GLY A 159 1.01 1.66 9.00
CA GLY A 159 0.40 2.34 10.15
C GLY A 159 1.44 2.73 11.19
N ASP A 160 1.59 4.04 11.39
CA ASP A 160 2.49 4.71 12.33
C ASP A 160 3.97 4.27 12.16
N ILE A 161 4.40 4.12 10.92
CA ILE A 161 5.77 3.75 10.55
C ILE A 161 6.51 5.00 10.07
N ASP A 162 7.67 5.27 10.64
CA ASP A 162 8.66 6.26 10.20
C ASP A 162 9.85 5.60 9.48
N ALA A 163 10.83 6.40 9.07
CA ALA A 163 12.00 5.90 8.36
C ALA A 163 12.87 4.93 9.18
N GLY A 164 12.98 5.14 10.50
CA GLY A 164 13.74 4.26 11.39
C GLY A 164 13.06 2.90 11.53
N LEU A 165 11.76 2.91 11.83
CA LEU A 165 10.95 1.71 11.94
C LEU A 165 10.88 0.93 10.61
N ALA A 166 10.85 1.64 9.47
CA ALA A 166 10.82 1.00 8.16
C ALA A 166 12.04 0.08 7.94
N ALA A 167 13.24 0.51 8.35
CA ALA A 167 14.45 -0.31 8.28
C ALA A 167 14.32 -1.58 9.13
N ASP A 168 13.80 -1.47 10.36
CA ASP A 168 13.60 -2.61 11.26
C ASP A 168 12.60 -3.64 10.69
N TYR A 169 11.53 -3.17 10.06
CA TYR A 169 10.57 -4.04 9.38
C TYR A 169 11.20 -4.73 8.17
N LEU A 170 11.91 -3.98 7.32
CA LEU A 170 12.55 -4.50 6.11
C LEU A 170 13.68 -5.49 6.39
N ALA A 171 14.20 -5.53 7.61
CA ALA A 171 15.15 -6.55 8.06
C ALA A 171 14.51 -7.92 8.37
N LEU A 172 13.17 -8.00 8.47
CA LEU A 172 12.47 -9.25 8.71
C LEU A 172 12.30 -10.06 7.43
N THR A 173 12.54 -11.36 7.52
CA THR A 173 12.46 -12.28 6.37
C THR A 173 11.05 -12.47 5.82
N ASN A 174 10.02 -12.21 6.63
CA ASN A 174 8.61 -12.27 6.25
C ASN A 174 8.02 -10.90 5.85
N VAL A 175 8.84 -9.86 5.68
CA VAL A 175 8.43 -8.55 5.17
C VAL A 175 8.99 -8.34 3.76
N THR A 176 8.13 -8.00 2.82
CA THR A 176 8.52 -7.70 1.42
C THR A 176 8.65 -6.20 1.20
N ALA A 177 7.71 -5.43 1.73
CA ALA A 177 7.64 -3.98 1.58
C ALA A 177 7.08 -3.35 2.86
N VAL A 178 7.20 -2.04 2.98
CA VAL A 178 6.59 -1.23 4.05
C VAL A 178 5.73 -0.14 3.42
N GLY A 179 4.48 -0.01 3.89
CA GLY A 179 3.59 1.07 3.50
C GLY A 179 3.63 2.23 4.52
N GLY A 180 3.68 3.46 4.04
CA GLY A 180 3.67 4.61 4.95
C GLY A 180 3.54 5.96 4.25
N SER A 181 3.41 7.02 5.04
CA SER A 181 3.26 8.40 4.56
C SER A 181 4.37 9.34 5.02
N TRP A 182 5.39 8.84 5.73
CA TRP A 182 6.47 9.67 6.30
C TRP A 182 7.29 10.43 5.26
N MET A 183 7.36 9.94 4.00
CA MET A 183 8.05 10.60 2.90
C MET A 183 7.25 11.75 2.29
N ALA A 184 5.94 11.81 2.56
CA ALA A 184 5.06 12.89 2.15
C ALA A 184 4.06 13.22 3.28
N PRO A 185 4.53 13.75 4.44
CA PRO A 185 3.68 14.14 5.54
C PRO A 185 2.63 15.13 5.08
N LYS A 186 1.40 15.02 5.62
CA LYS A 186 0.26 15.86 5.21
C LYS A 186 0.57 17.34 5.27
N GLU A 187 1.31 17.78 6.27
CA GLU A 187 1.70 19.18 6.48
C GLU A 187 2.57 19.70 5.33
N LEU A 188 3.58 18.93 4.90
CA LEU A 188 4.43 19.29 3.76
C LEU A 188 3.67 19.21 2.44
N PHE A 189 2.78 18.24 2.33
CA PHE A 189 1.92 18.02 1.18
C PHE A 189 0.99 19.22 0.96
N ASP A 190 0.28 19.65 2.02
CA ASP A 190 -0.66 20.77 1.97
C ASP A 190 0.04 22.14 1.79
N GLN A 191 1.28 22.28 2.30
CA GLN A 191 2.09 23.49 2.14
C GLN A 191 2.86 23.57 0.81
N GLY A 192 2.79 22.52 -0.02
CA GLY A 192 3.52 22.45 -1.29
C GLY A 192 5.04 22.43 -1.13
N ARG A 193 5.57 21.94 0.02
CA ARG A 193 7.01 21.87 0.32
C ARG A 193 7.68 20.70 -0.43
N LEU A 194 7.69 20.79 -1.75
CA LEU A 194 8.11 19.70 -2.64
C LEU A 194 9.60 19.32 -2.48
N ALA A 195 10.46 20.28 -2.13
CA ALA A 195 11.89 20.00 -1.90
C ALA A 195 12.09 19.11 -0.66
N ASP A 196 11.32 19.34 0.42
CA ASP A 196 11.39 18.51 1.62
C ASP A 196 10.82 17.11 1.34
N ILE A 197 9.71 17.02 0.60
CA ILE A 197 9.13 15.75 0.17
C ILE A 197 10.14 14.97 -0.67
N ARG A 198 10.82 15.62 -1.64
CA ARG A 198 11.87 14.98 -2.47
C ARG A 198 12.97 14.38 -1.59
N ARG A 199 13.51 15.15 -0.67
CA ARG A 199 14.57 14.69 0.24
C ARG A 199 14.13 13.48 1.07
N LEU A 200 12.91 13.50 1.62
CA LEU A 200 12.37 12.37 2.39
C LEU A 200 12.11 11.14 1.50
N ALA A 201 11.67 11.36 0.26
CA ALA A 201 11.43 10.30 -0.70
C ALA A 201 12.72 9.61 -1.15
N GLU A 202 13.79 10.38 -1.41
CA GLU A 202 15.12 9.85 -1.74
C GLU A 202 15.68 8.99 -0.59
N GLN A 203 15.50 9.43 0.66
CA GLN A 203 15.88 8.64 1.84
C GLN A 203 15.06 7.34 1.94
N ALA A 204 13.76 7.39 1.65
CA ALA A 204 12.90 6.22 1.67
C ALA A 204 13.20 5.24 0.52
N ALA A 205 13.58 5.76 -0.66
CA ALA A 205 13.95 4.93 -1.81
C ALA A 205 15.30 4.22 -1.65
N ALA A 206 16.14 4.68 -0.72
CA ALA A 206 17.44 4.08 -0.39
C ALA A 206 17.35 2.92 0.62
N LEU A 207 16.17 2.65 1.23
CA LEU A 207 15.92 1.54 2.15
C LEU A 207 15.81 0.22 1.37
#